data_44f0ffc07e0b7888c096818e1682cc5a
#
_entry.id   44f0ffc07e0b7888c096818e1682cc5a
#
_cell.length_a   1.000
_cell.length_b   1.000
_cell.length_c   1.000
_cell.angle_alpha   90.00
_cell.angle_beta   90.00
_cell.angle_gamma   90.00
#
_symmetry.space_group_name_H-M   'P 1'
#
loop_
_entity.id
_entity.type
_entity.pdbx_description
1 polymer ?
#
loop_
_entity_poly.entity_id
_entity_poly.type
_entity_poly.pdbx_seq_one_letter_code
_entity_poly.pdbx_strand_id
1 'polypeptide(L)'
;MCWSAPLSADVKDAPVKVAIDPRVAPEACASMAEVRQGVDALDRALVTLLAERQRYMDAAARIKPSRDVVHDDARIEDVVQKVLAAAGAAGLSQAIAEPVWRTLIDRCIAHEFAAWDRTRG
;
A
#
# COMPACT_ATOMS: atom_id res chain seq x y z
N MET A 1 -7.96 -32.22 8.15
CA MET A 1 -7.49 -31.81 8.17
C MET A 1 -6.82 -31.29 8.16
N CYS A 2 -6.47 -30.95 8.30
CA CYS A 2 -5.86 -30.43 8.41
C CYS A 2 -5.04 -29.99 7.83
N TRP A 3 -4.74 -29.55 7.62
CA TRP A 3 -3.96 -29.19 7.02
C TRP A 3 -3.29 -28.36 7.50
N SER A 4 -2.46 -28.32 7.40
CA SER A 4 -1.83 -27.64 7.87
C SER A 4 -0.97 -26.97 7.26
N ALA A 5 -1.15 -26.13 6.82
CA ALA A 5 -0.30 -25.30 6.15
C ALA A 5 0.86 -24.96 6.97
N PRO A 6 1.98 -24.81 6.41
CA PRO A 6 3.14 -24.36 7.10
C PRO A 6 2.96 -22.92 7.45
N LEU A 7 2.35 -22.70 8.51
CA LEU A 7 1.83 -21.43 8.80
C LEU A 7 2.89 -20.39 9.00
N SER A 8 4.01 -20.77 9.56
CA SER A 8 5.03 -19.79 9.84
C SER A 8 5.64 -19.21 8.57
N ALA A 9 5.79 -20.02 7.54
CA ALA A 9 6.34 -19.53 6.30
C ALA A 9 5.34 -18.69 5.54
N ASP A 10 4.07 -19.01 5.66
CA ASP A 10 3.04 -18.37 4.86
C ASP A 10 2.49 -17.11 5.48
N VAL A 11 2.72 -16.87 6.75
CA VAL A 11 2.11 -15.74 7.45
C VAL A 11 2.47 -14.41 6.81
N LYS A 12 3.74 -14.22 6.44
CA LYS A 12 4.12 -12.95 5.86
C LYS A 12 3.75 -12.82 4.39
N ASP A 13 3.32 -13.91 3.75
CA ASP A 13 2.87 -13.88 2.36
C ASP A 13 1.35 -13.83 2.26
N ALA A 14 0.64 -13.99 3.36
CA ALA A 14 -0.81 -13.89 3.36
C ALA A 14 -1.25 -12.43 3.32
N PRO A 15 -2.50 -12.16 2.87
CA PRO A 15 -3.07 -10.83 3.01
C PRO A 15 -3.04 -10.38 4.48
N VAL A 16 -2.65 -9.13 4.71
CA VAL A 16 -2.48 -8.65 6.07
C VAL A 16 -3.83 -8.33 6.72
N LYS A 17 -3.87 -8.51 8.02
CA LYS A 17 -4.96 -8.00 8.85
C LYS A 17 -4.38 -6.84 9.64
N VAL A 18 -4.84 -5.64 9.33
CA VAL A 18 -4.27 -4.46 9.95
C VAL A 18 -4.87 -4.26 11.32
N ALA A 19 -4.01 -4.27 12.33
CA ALA A 19 -4.38 -3.84 13.67
C ALA A 19 -3.74 -2.48 13.89
N ILE A 20 -4.53 -1.52 14.34
CA ILE A 20 -4.04 -0.18 14.63
C ILE A 20 -3.90 -0.06 16.14
N ASP A 21 -2.72 0.41 16.60
CA ASP A 21 -2.44 0.54 18.00
C ASP A 21 -3.44 1.47 18.70
N PRO A 22 -3.73 1.26 19.98
CA PRO A 22 -4.63 2.13 20.74
C PRO A 22 -4.15 3.59 20.69
N ARG A 23 -5.10 4.50 20.58
CA ARG A 23 -4.83 5.93 20.46
C ARG A 23 -6.06 6.71 20.86
N VAL A 24 -5.84 7.96 21.25
CA VAL A 24 -6.94 8.90 21.52
C VAL A 24 -7.50 9.34 20.18
N ALA A 25 -8.84 9.39 20.06
CA ALA A 25 -9.47 9.86 18.82
C ALA A 25 -9.01 11.31 18.52
N PRO A 26 -8.88 11.68 17.22
CA PRO A 26 -8.37 13.01 16.88
C PRO A 26 -9.11 14.13 17.57
N GLU A 27 -10.45 14.04 17.61
CA GLU A 27 -11.29 15.09 18.18
C GLU A 27 -11.19 15.18 19.70
N ALA A 28 -10.68 14.14 20.35
CA ALA A 28 -10.54 14.08 21.80
C ALA A 28 -9.12 14.38 22.27
N CYS A 29 -8.17 14.58 21.35
CA CYS A 29 -6.80 14.87 21.74
C CYS A 29 -6.72 16.20 22.47
N ALA A 30 -6.01 16.21 23.60
CA ALA A 30 -5.82 17.40 24.42
C ALA A 30 -4.34 17.83 24.48
N SER A 31 -3.43 17.08 23.89
CA SER A 31 -2.01 17.38 23.89
C SER A 31 -1.37 16.97 22.59
N MET A 32 -0.23 17.57 22.26
CA MET A 32 0.54 17.17 21.08
C MET A 32 1.11 15.76 21.23
N ALA A 33 1.37 15.32 22.44
CA ALA A 33 1.82 13.94 22.67
C ALA A 33 0.76 12.95 22.18
N GLU A 34 -0.50 13.21 22.49
CA GLU A 34 -1.61 12.36 22.00
C GLU A 34 -1.76 12.40 20.49
N VAL A 35 -1.61 13.59 19.89
CA VAL A 35 -1.66 13.74 18.42
C VAL A 35 -0.56 12.90 17.78
N ARG A 36 0.68 13.03 18.26
CA ARG A 36 1.80 12.31 17.69
C ARG A 36 1.68 10.80 17.86
N GLN A 37 1.18 10.36 19.00
CA GLN A 37 0.93 8.95 19.24
C GLN A 37 -0.07 8.39 18.23
N GLY A 38 -1.13 9.14 17.95
CA GLY A 38 -2.13 8.73 16.96
C GLY A 38 -1.56 8.68 15.56
N VAL A 39 -0.79 9.70 15.17
CA VAL A 39 -0.14 9.72 13.85
C VAL A 39 0.81 8.53 13.70
N ASP A 40 1.63 8.27 14.71
CA ASP A 40 2.60 7.16 14.65
C ASP A 40 1.88 5.81 14.55
N ALA A 41 0.76 5.64 15.25
CA ALA A 41 -0.04 4.42 15.17
C ALA A 41 -0.58 4.20 13.76
N LEU A 42 -1.12 5.26 13.15
CA LEU A 42 -1.64 5.17 11.79
C LEU A 42 -0.52 4.92 10.77
N ASP A 43 0.62 5.56 10.95
CA ASP A 43 1.74 5.38 10.03
C ASP A 43 2.23 3.93 10.03
N ARG A 44 2.31 3.30 11.20
CA ARG A 44 2.69 1.89 11.27
C ARG A 44 1.69 1.00 10.52
N ALA A 45 0.40 1.28 10.64
CA ALA A 45 -0.62 0.54 9.92
C ALA A 45 -0.52 0.77 8.41
N LEU A 46 -0.27 2.02 8.00
CA LEU A 46 -0.09 2.35 6.59
C LEU A 46 1.11 1.64 5.98
N VAL A 47 2.23 1.57 6.71
CA VAL A 47 3.42 0.85 6.23
C VAL A 47 3.10 -0.62 6.00
N THR A 48 2.34 -1.23 6.90
CA THR A 48 1.93 -2.63 6.74
C THR A 48 1.08 -2.82 5.48
N LEU A 49 0.15 -1.90 5.23
CA LEU A 49 -0.68 -1.95 4.02
C LEU A 49 0.15 -1.74 2.77
N LEU A 50 1.08 -0.80 2.79
CA LEU A 50 1.95 -0.54 1.66
C LEU A 50 2.87 -1.72 1.38
N ALA A 51 3.31 -2.43 2.41
CA ALA A 51 4.13 -3.64 2.24
C ALA A 51 3.35 -4.72 1.50
N GLU A 52 2.07 -4.91 1.81
CA GLU A 52 1.24 -5.84 1.05
C GLU A 52 1.05 -5.36 -0.38
N ARG A 53 0.78 -4.08 -0.58
CA ARG A 53 0.63 -3.49 -1.91
C ARG A 53 1.88 -3.73 -2.77
N GLN A 54 3.07 -3.62 -2.15
CA GLN A 54 4.33 -3.91 -2.84
C GLN A 54 4.39 -5.35 -3.32
N ARG A 55 3.87 -6.30 -2.54
CA ARG A 55 3.84 -7.71 -2.95
C ARG A 55 2.95 -7.92 -4.17
N TYR A 56 1.90 -7.11 -4.34
CA TYR A 56 1.10 -7.14 -5.57
C TYR A 56 1.89 -6.63 -6.77
N MET A 57 2.82 -5.70 -6.56
CA MET A 57 3.72 -5.27 -7.64
C MET A 57 4.66 -6.40 -8.03
N ASP A 58 5.16 -7.18 -7.06
CA ASP A 58 5.98 -8.35 -7.33
C ASP A 58 5.20 -9.40 -8.11
N ALA A 59 3.94 -9.62 -7.74
CA ALA A 59 3.06 -10.54 -8.46
C ALA A 59 2.83 -10.07 -9.90
N ALA A 60 2.59 -8.78 -10.08
CA ALA A 60 2.39 -8.22 -11.41
C ALA A 60 3.65 -8.42 -12.28
N ALA A 61 4.83 -8.19 -11.70
CA ALA A 61 6.09 -8.41 -12.42
C ALA A 61 6.25 -9.87 -12.86
N ARG A 62 5.80 -10.80 -12.01
CA ARG A 62 5.87 -12.23 -12.32
C ARG A 62 4.93 -12.62 -13.46
N ILE A 63 3.77 -11.97 -13.52
CA ILE A 63 2.67 -12.34 -14.42
C ILE A 63 2.76 -11.65 -15.77
N LYS A 64 3.19 -10.39 -15.83
CA LYS A 64 3.22 -9.62 -17.06
C LYS A 64 4.14 -10.29 -18.09
N PRO A 65 3.68 -10.37 -19.36
CA PRO A 65 4.43 -11.13 -20.36
C PRO A 65 5.65 -10.40 -20.90
N SER A 66 5.70 -9.07 -20.82
CA SER A 66 6.80 -8.29 -21.36
C SER A 66 7.07 -7.08 -20.50
N ARG A 67 8.30 -6.61 -20.57
CA ARG A 67 8.77 -5.49 -19.76
C ARG A 67 8.05 -4.18 -20.10
N ASP A 68 7.69 -4.02 -21.36
CA ASP A 68 7.09 -2.76 -21.82
C ASP A 68 5.66 -2.55 -21.31
N VAL A 69 4.99 -3.56 -20.77
CA VAL A 69 3.66 -3.38 -20.18
C VAL A 69 3.71 -3.10 -18.67
N VAL A 70 4.91 -3.00 -18.10
CA VAL A 70 5.03 -2.62 -16.67
C VAL A 70 4.54 -1.20 -16.44
N HIS A 71 4.93 -0.27 -17.31
CA HIS A 71 4.44 1.11 -17.25
C HIS A 71 3.19 1.24 -18.12
N ASP A 72 2.07 1.62 -17.52
CA ASP A 72 0.78 1.71 -18.19
C ASP A 72 0.10 3.01 -17.75
N ASP A 73 0.15 4.01 -18.62
CA ASP A 73 -0.40 5.33 -18.32
C ASP A 73 -1.89 5.30 -18.04
N ALA A 74 -2.64 4.50 -18.80
CA ALA A 74 -4.08 4.39 -18.60
C ALA A 74 -4.39 3.80 -17.21
N ARG A 75 -3.62 2.81 -16.79
CA ARG A 75 -3.80 2.23 -15.45
C ARG A 75 -3.42 3.21 -14.35
N ILE A 76 -2.39 4.02 -14.57
CA ILE A 76 -2.00 5.05 -13.59
C ILE A 76 -3.16 6.00 -13.34
N GLU A 77 -3.77 6.52 -14.41
CA GLU A 77 -4.89 7.46 -14.24
C GLU A 77 -6.12 6.78 -13.64
N ASP A 78 -6.36 5.52 -13.97
CA ASP A 78 -7.43 4.73 -13.37
C ASP A 78 -7.24 4.63 -11.84
N VAL A 79 -6.02 4.32 -11.40
CA VAL A 79 -5.72 4.24 -9.97
C VAL A 79 -5.91 5.59 -9.29
N VAL A 80 -5.41 6.66 -9.91
CA VAL A 80 -5.54 8.00 -9.33
C VAL A 80 -7.01 8.38 -9.18
N GLN A 81 -7.83 8.12 -10.20
CA GLN A 81 -9.26 8.45 -10.12
C GLN A 81 -9.96 7.64 -9.01
N LYS A 82 -9.62 6.36 -8.87
CA LYS A 82 -10.18 5.53 -7.80
C LYS A 82 -9.77 6.02 -6.43
N VAL A 83 -8.52 6.42 -6.28
CA VAL A 83 -8.01 6.94 -5.01
C VAL A 83 -8.67 8.27 -4.66
N LEU A 84 -8.85 9.16 -5.63
CA LEU A 84 -9.51 10.44 -5.38
C LEU A 84 -10.97 10.25 -4.97
N ALA A 85 -11.66 9.29 -5.58
CA ALA A 85 -13.03 8.96 -5.19
C ALA A 85 -13.07 8.41 -3.76
N ALA A 86 -12.15 7.51 -3.43
CA ALA A 86 -12.05 6.94 -2.08
C ALA A 86 -11.69 8.02 -1.05
N ALA A 87 -10.80 8.95 -1.41
CA ALA A 87 -10.42 10.06 -0.55
C ALA A 87 -11.63 10.94 -0.23
N GLY A 88 -12.45 11.26 -1.25
CA GLY A 88 -13.67 12.04 -1.04
C GLY A 88 -14.61 11.34 -0.09
N ALA A 89 -14.83 10.03 -0.27
CA ALA A 89 -15.72 9.26 0.58
C ALA A 89 -15.20 9.17 2.03
N ALA A 90 -13.89 9.13 2.22
CA ALA A 90 -13.27 9.01 3.55
C ALA A 90 -13.03 10.36 4.23
N GLY A 91 -13.21 11.46 3.52
CA GLY A 91 -12.91 12.78 4.06
C GLY A 91 -11.43 13.12 4.04
N LEU A 92 -10.64 12.44 3.18
CA LEU A 92 -9.23 12.76 3.01
C LEU A 92 -9.09 13.84 1.94
N SER A 93 -8.30 14.88 2.24
CA SER A 93 -8.03 15.96 1.29
C SER A 93 -7.41 15.41 0.01
N GLN A 94 -7.95 15.81 -1.14
CA GLN A 94 -7.37 15.42 -2.43
C GLN A 94 -6.01 16.07 -2.64
N ALA A 95 -5.77 17.23 -2.05
CA ALA A 95 -4.46 17.88 -2.11
C ALA A 95 -3.39 17.06 -1.39
N ILE A 96 -3.78 16.18 -0.47
CA ILE A 96 -2.87 15.20 0.13
C ILE A 96 -2.83 13.94 -0.71
N ALA A 97 -3.99 13.40 -1.05
CA ALA A 97 -4.09 12.08 -1.67
C ALA A 97 -3.44 12.03 -3.05
N GLU A 98 -3.66 13.02 -3.89
CA GLU A 98 -3.17 12.94 -5.27
C GLU A 98 -1.65 12.92 -5.37
N PRO A 99 -0.92 13.89 -4.79
CA PRO A 99 0.54 13.86 -4.92
C PRO A 99 1.17 12.66 -4.21
N VAL A 100 0.58 12.23 -3.09
CA VAL A 100 1.08 11.04 -2.40
C VAL A 100 0.94 9.81 -3.29
N TRP A 101 -0.23 9.61 -3.88
CA TRP A 101 -0.45 8.43 -4.72
C TRP A 101 0.34 8.47 -6.03
N ARG A 102 0.49 9.64 -6.65
CA ARG A 102 1.31 9.73 -7.86
C ARG A 102 2.77 9.39 -7.57
N THR A 103 3.30 9.82 -6.42
CA THR A 103 4.65 9.46 -6.01
C THR A 103 4.75 7.97 -5.67
N LEU A 104 3.77 7.44 -4.95
CA LEU A 104 3.71 6.02 -4.63
C LEU A 104 3.68 5.17 -5.89
N ILE A 105 2.83 5.52 -6.85
CA ILE A 105 2.73 4.81 -8.12
C ILE A 105 4.06 4.83 -8.85
N ASP A 106 4.69 6.00 -8.92
CA ASP A 106 5.98 6.14 -9.58
C ASP A 106 7.04 5.23 -8.97
N ARG A 107 7.14 5.22 -7.63
CA ARG A 107 8.10 4.36 -6.93
C ARG A 107 7.78 2.89 -7.11
N CYS A 108 6.49 2.54 -7.14
CA CYS A 108 6.07 1.15 -7.33
C CYS A 108 6.34 0.66 -8.75
N ILE A 109 6.22 1.53 -9.74
CA ILE A 109 6.59 1.17 -11.12
C ILE A 109 8.08 0.87 -11.19
N ALA A 110 8.92 1.71 -10.58
CA ALA A 110 10.36 1.46 -10.54
C ALA A 110 10.67 0.13 -9.85
N HIS A 111 9.99 -0.15 -8.75
CA HIS A 111 10.14 -1.42 -8.04
C HIS A 111 9.72 -2.60 -8.94
N GLU A 112 8.62 -2.46 -9.67
CA GLU A 112 8.12 -3.51 -10.53
C GLU A 112 9.07 -3.79 -11.69
N PHE A 113 9.68 -2.76 -12.29
CA PHE A 113 10.71 -2.95 -13.30
C PHE A 113 11.89 -3.75 -12.76
N ALA A 114 12.36 -3.39 -11.57
CA ALA A 114 13.46 -4.11 -10.94
C ALA A 114 13.10 -5.57 -10.66
N ALA A 115 11.88 -5.81 -10.17
CA ALA A 115 11.40 -7.16 -9.91
C ALA A 115 11.27 -7.96 -11.21
N TRP A 116 10.75 -7.35 -12.28
CA TRP A 116 10.61 -7.99 -13.58
C TRP A 116 11.97 -8.41 -14.11
N ASP A 117 12.95 -7.51 -14.02
CA ASP A 117 14.30 -7.78 -14.50
C ASP A 117 14.97 -8.93 -13.70
N ARG A 118 14.78 -8.94 -12.38
CA ARG A 118 15.36 -10.01 -11.54
C ARG A 118 14.80 -11.38 -11.89
N THR A 119 13.50 -11.46 -12.18
CA THR A 119 12.84 -12.74 -12.43
C THR A 119 13.14 -13.29 -13.81
N ARG A 120 13.60 -12.47 -14.75
CA ARG A 120 13.94 -12.90 -16.11
C ARG A 120 15.43 -12.82 -16.40
N GLY A 121 16.14 -12.26 -15.45
CA GLY A 121 17.55 -12.03 -15.60
C GLY A 121 18.38 -13.24 -15.78
#